data_4635df2ca1c2b193354f39d4dd93b265
#
_entry.id   4635df2ca1c2b193354f39d4dd93b265
#
_cell.length_a   1.000
_cell.length_b   1.000
_cell.length_c   1.000
_cell.angle_alpha   90.00
_cell.angle_beta   90.00
_cell.angle_gamma   90.00
#
_symmetry.space_group_name_H-M   'P 1'
#
loop_
_entity.id
_entity.type
_entity.pdbx_description
1 polymer ?
#
loop_
_entity_poly.entity_id
_entity_poly.type
_entity_poly.pdbx_seq_one_letter_code
_entity_poly.pdbx_strand_id
1 'polypeptide(L)'
;MKKLFLFARLFTGTLFIFSGIVKLNDPSGFAIKLNEYFDVFAEDVSTKQDSVNATIRCNDVLLIEKKYELYTSDDVKDIQIKIEGDSLLRSAKLKWGGSSIANEETKRLSFPAKVEFDIIGMDGKSIGHQFVIDSLQNGTLSHNEDLMMDISSWVKGESWLSIFFKGCKDYSLYFSGFFCALEVVLGFAMLIGWQFNITILITALLIGFFTFLTWYSAYFNKVTDCGCFGDFIKIKPWDSFKKDIILSVLVVILVVGRKYNKSFFVESKSHLVMSVFSLLTIGFGWYCYTYLPVWDFLPYKKGNDIKHIMSYIPEGERETDSIRIRFMMKKDNDSLLVSTAQYSEFSQRGYQFVRQDREIIIPGYESPIHDFAIYNAESGEDFKDKMLDYQGFQLVFVIPFLSEVNTNALPQAEVCNNWARKNQIPFWGLTSASLQASNAFKDERDINFMLYSADQKMLMTMARYNPTLYLFN
;
A
#
# COMPACT_ATOMS: atom_id res chain seq x y z
N MET A 1 12.09 43.84 -2.23
CA MET A 1 11.07 43.21 -3.13
C MET A 1 11.68 42.65 -4.42
N LYS A 2 12.38 43.46 -5.29
CA LYS A 2 12.93 42.96 -6.57
C LYS A 2 13.92 41.81 -6.41
N LYS A 3 14.87 41.88 -5.48
CA LYS A 3 15.83 40.80 -5.19
C LYS A 3 15.12 39.53 -4.66
N LEU A 4 14.15 39.70 -3.76
CA LEU A 4 13.37 38.60 -3.21
C LEU A 4 12.50 37.92 -4.30
N PHE A 5 11.88 38.70 -5.18
CA PHE A 5 11.16 38.18 -6.33
C PHE A 5 12.07 37.36 -7.26
N LEU A 6 13.25 37.88 -7.58
CA LEU A 6 14.21 37.17 -8.44
C LEU A 6 14.65 35.86 -7.80
N PHE A 7 14.97 35.89 -6.49
CA PHE A 7 15.33 34.68 -5.74
C PHE A 7 14.18 33.65 -5.78
N ALA A 8 12.95 34.08 -5.43
CA ALA A 8 11.79 33.19 -5.44
C ALA A 8 11.56 32.58 -6.83
N ARG A 9 11.69 33.37 -7.89
CA ARG A 9 11.53 32.93 -9.28
C ARG A 9 12.58 31.90 -9.66
N LEU A 10 13.85 32.16 -9.42
CA LEU A 10 14.95 31.24 -9.73
C LEU A 10 14.83 29.96 -8.91
N PHE A 11 14.63 30.07 -7.61
CA PHE A 11 14.53 28.92 -6.73
C PHE A 11 13.35 28.02 -7.08
N THR A 12 12.13 28.58 -7.17
CA THR A 12 10.94 27.79 -7.50
C THR A 12 11.06 27.19 -8.91
N GLY A 13 11.50 27.96 -9.90
CA GLY A 13 11.67 27.45 -11.26
C GLY A 13 12.68 26.31 -11.36
N THR A 14 13.85 26.44 -10.72
CA THR A 14 14.87 25.37 -10.71
C THR A 14 14.39 24.14 -9.97
N LEU A 15 13.72 24.31 -8.82
CA LEU A 15 13.20 23.19 -8.05
C LEU A 15 12.12 22.41 -8.83
N PHE A 16 11.26 23.11 -9.54
CA PHE A 16 10.23 22.51 -10.39
C PHE A 16 10.84 21.70 -11.55
N ILE A 17 11.85 22.24 -12.22
CA ILE A 17 12.57 21.50 -13.26
C ILE A 17 13.20 20.25 -12.67
N PHE A 18 13.94 20.38 -11.56
CA PHE A 18 14.62 19.27 -10.94
C PHE A 18 13.63 18.17 -10.47
N SER A 19 12.62 18.55 -9.69
CA SER A 19 11.59 17.65 -9.18
C SER A 19 10.82 16.98 -10.33
N GLY A 20 10.43 17.76 -11.34
CA GLY A 20 9.72 17.25 -12.51
C GLY A 20 10.54 16.29 -13.36
N ILE A 21 11.84 16.59 -13.61
CA ILE A 21 12.74 15.70 -14.38
C ILE A 21 12.96 14.39 -13.65
N VAL A 22 13.19 14.41 -12.32
CA VAL A 22 13.39 13.20 -11.55
C VAL A 22 12.15 12.29 -11.61
N LYS A 23 10.96 12.86 -11.50
CA LYS A 23 9.71 12.10 -11.63
C LYS A 23 9.43 11.66 -13.07
N LEU A 24 9.71 12.52 -14.05
CA LEU A 24 9.54 12.20 -15.47
C LEU A 24 10.51 11.13 -15.96
N ASN A 25 11.67 11.01 -15.30
CA ASN A 25 12.62 9.91 -15.52
C ASN A 25 12.06 8.53 -15.15
N ASP A 26 11.11 8.46 -14.17
CA ASP A 26 10.37 7.25 -13.83
C ASP A 26 8.88 7.56 -13.67
N PRO A 27 8.14 7.75 -14.77
CA PRO A 27 6.72 8.08 -14.71
C PRO A 27 5.89 6.94 -14.11
N SER A 28 6.32 5.68 -14.26
CA SER A 28 5.66 4.52 -13.65
C SER A 28 5.77 4.53 -12.12
N GLY A 29 6.94 4.88 -11.58
CA GLY A 29 7.13 5.03 -10.13
C GLY A 29 6.24 6.09 -9.52
N PHE A 30 6.08 7.25 -10.18
CA PHE A 30 5.15 8.28 -9.70
C PHE A 30 3.67 7.90 -9.90
N ALA A 31 3.33 7.12 -10.93
CA ALA A 31 1.99 6.59 -11.13
C ALA A 31 1.57 5.65 -9.98
N ILE A 32 2.49 4.81 -9.49
CA ILE A 32 2.26 3.96 -8.32
C ILE A 32 1.88 4.81 -7.09
N LYS A 33 2.56 5.94 -6.87
CA LYS A 33 2.23 6.85 -5.77
C LYS A 33 0.87 7.51 -5.93
N LEU A 34 0.50 7.91 -7.14
CA LEU A 34 -0.84 8.42 -7.42
C LEU A 34 -1.91 7.37 -7.15
N ASN A 35 -1.66 6.10 -7.49
CA ASN A 35 -2.57 5.00 -7.19
C ASN A 35 -2.78 4.83 -5.68
N GLU A 36 -1.72 4.88 -4.86
CA GLU A 36 -1.83 4.85 -3.40
C GLU A 36 -2.76 5.99 -2.89
N TYR A 37 -2.65 7.20 -3.43
CA TYR A 37 -3.55 8.30 -3.07
C TYR A 37 -4.98 8.06 -3.54
N PHE A 38 -5.18 7.59 -4.77
CA PHE A 38 -6.52 7.33 -5.29
C PHE A 38 -7.22 6.21 -4.52
N ASP A 39 -6.50 5.15 -4.14
CA ASP A 39 -7.04 4.07 -3.29
C ASP A 39 -7.48 4.60 -1.93
N VAL A 40 -6.63 5.38 -1.27
CA VAL A 40 -6.95 5.99 0.03
C VAL A 40 -8.13 6.96 -0.07
N PHE A 41 -8.19 7.79 -1.11
CA PHE A 41 -9.32 8.70 -1.31
C PHE A 41 -10.61 7.94 -1.65
N ALA A 42 -10.54 6.90 -2.48
CA ALA A 42 -11.69 6.07 -2.80
C ALA A 42 -12.25 5.39 -1.53
N GLU A 43 -11.37 4.92 -0.65
CA GLU A 43 -11.75 4.34 0.63
C GLU A 43 -12.37 5.37 1.58
N ASP A 44 -11.76 6.54 1.74
CA ASP A 44 -12.22 7.57 2.68
C ASP A 44 -13.55 8.22 2.29
N VAL A 45 -13.82 8.34 0.98
CA VAL A 45 -15.11 8.86 0.48
C VAL A 45 -16.12 7.74 0.23
N SER A 46 -15.72 6.47 0.33
CA SER A 46 -16.68 5.38 0.38
C SER A 46 -17.50 5.56 1.65
N THR A 47 -18.81 5.71 1.48
CA THR A 47 -19.70 5.80 2.65
C THR A 47 -19.46 4.57 3.49
N LYS A 48 -19.04 4.78 4.75
CA LYS A 48 -18.97 3.71 5.75
C LYS A 48 -20.28 2.97 5.72
N GLN A 49 -20.18 1.69 5.38
CA GLN A 49 -21.34 0.94 5.05
C GLN A 49 -21.93 0.35 6.31
N ASP A 50 -23.18 -0.06 6.14
CA ASP A 50 -23.98 -0.59 7.23
C ASP A 50 -23.19 -1.69 7.95
N SER A 51 -23.29 -1.70 9.25
CA SER A 51 -22.77 -2.77 10.06
C SER A 51 -23.87 -3.80 10.27
N VAL A 52 -23.49 -5.05 10.36
CA VAL A 52 -24.38 -6.16 10.70
C VAL A 52 -23.98 -6.76 12.04
N ASN A 53 -24.95 -7.25 12.77
CA ASN A 53 -24.71 -8.04 13.98
C ASN A 53 -24.85 -9.52 13.62
N ALA A 54 -23.77 -10.29 13.78
CA ALA A 54 -23.80 -11.74 13.66
C ALA A 54 -23.96 -12.37 15.05
N THR A 55 -24.93 -13.27 15.18
CA THR A 55 -25.23 -13.96 16.42
C THR A 55 -25.23 -15.47 16.23
N ILE A 56 -24.72 -16.21 17.22
CA ILE A 56 -24.85 -17.67 17.30
C ILE A 56 -25.60 -17.98 18.55
N ARG A 57 -26.69 -18.72 18.42
CA ARG A 57 -27.49 -19.25 19.55
C ARG A 57 -27.54 -20.77 19.50
N CYS A 58 -27.55 -21.39 20.67
CA CYS A 58 -27.74 -22.82 20.81
C CYS A 58 -28.86 -23.08 21.81
N ASN A 59 -29.95 -23.72 21.38
CA ASN A 59 -31.16 -23.92 22.20
C ASN A 59 -31.61 -22.61 22.89
N ASP A 60 -31.75 -21.52 22.08
CA ASP A 60 -32.11 -20.15 22.51
C ASP A 60 -31.07 -19.43 23.39
N VAL A 61 -29.96 -20.06 23.72
CA VAL A 61 -28.90 -19.45 24.52
C VAL A 61 -27.90 -18.75 23.58
N LEU A 62 -27.72 -17.44 23.77
CA LEU A 62 -26.76 -16.65 23.02
C LEU A 62 -25.32 -17.10 23.34
N LEU A 63 -24.56 -17.52 22.32
CA LEU A 63 -23.16 -17.93 22.44
C LEU A 63 -22.20 -16.84 22.00
N ILE A 64 -22.48 -16.26 20.84
CA ILE A 64 -21.63 -15.21 20.25
C ILE A 64 -22.54 -14.12 19.71
N GLU A 65 -22.15 -12.87 19.95
CA GLU A 65 -22.69 -11.69 19.28
C GLU A 65 -21.54 -10.79 18.90
N LYS A 66 -21.46 -10.44 17.60
CA LYS A 66 -20.44 -9.54 17.09
C LYS A 66 -20.95 -8.67 15.97
N LYS A 67 -20.52 -7.41 16.03
CA LYS A 67 -20.72 -6.42 14.98
C LYS A 67 -19.62 -6.52 13.94
N TYR A 68 -19.99 -6.62 12.67
CA TYR A 68 -19.11 -6.57 11.51
C TYR A 68 -19.44 -5.36 10.64
N GLU A 69 -18.42 -4.70 10.13
CA GLU A 69 -18.59 -3.62 9.13
C GLU A 69 -18.59 -4.25 7.72
N LEU A 70 -19.55 -3.83 6.90
CA LEU A 70 -19.66 -4.24 5.49
C LEU A 70 -18.94 -3.20 4.62
N TYR A 71 -18.26 -3.67 3.60
CA TYR A 71 -17.60 -2.85 2.59
C TYR A 71 -18.16 -3.21 1.21
N THR A 72 -18.12 -2.27 0.26
CA THR A 72 -18.70 -2.43 -1.09
C THR A 72 -18.22 -3.63 -1.88
N SER A 73 -17.02 -4.14 -1.57
CA SER A 73 -16.46 -5.34 -2.20
C SER A 73 -16.95 -6.65 -1.61
N ASP A 74 -17.78 -6.59 -0.55
CA ASP A 74 -18.16 -7.77 0.23
C ASP A 74 -19.57 -8.27 -0.14
N ASP A 75 -19.75 -8.62 -1.40
CA ASP A 75 -21.05 -9.11 -1.89
C ASP A 75 -21.44 -10.47 -1.29
N VAL A 76 -20.46 -11.31 -1.00
CA VAL A 76 -20.62 -12.64 -0.39
C VAL A 76 -19.55 -12.82 0.69
N LYS A 77 -19.97 -13.36 1.83
CA LYS A 77 -19.06 -13.70 2.94
C LYS A 77 -19.01 -15.19 3.18
N ASP A 78 -17.79 -15.70 3.31
CA ASP A 78 -17.49 -17.05 3.75
C ASP A 78 -17.41 -17.05 5.28
N ILE A 79 -18.29 -17.84 5.91
CA ILE A 79 -18.47 -17.87 7.34
C ILE A 79 -18.28 -19.30 7.84
N GLN A 80 -17.39 -19.47 8.81
CA GLN A 80 -17.14 -20.75 9.45
C GLN A 80 -17.63 -20.71 10.90
N ILE A 81 -18.47 -21.66 11.26
CA ILE A 81 -18.94 -21.86 12.63
C ILE A 81 -18.38 -23.18 13.14
N LYS A 82 -17.59 -23.11 14.23
CA LYS A 82 -17.03 -24.28 14.89
C LYS A 82 -17.54 -24.36 16.33
N ILE A 83 -18.10 -25.50 16.71
CA ILE A 83 -18.60 -25.79 18.04
C ILE A 83 -17.88 -27.03 18.58
N GLU A 84 -17.25 -26.93 19.73
CA GLU A 84 -16.52 -28.01 20.38
C GLU A 84 -16.94 -28.15 21.84
N GLY A 85 -17.06 -29.40 22.33
CA GLY A 85 -17.40 -29.69 23.72
C GLY A 85 -17.53 -31.18 24.02
N ASP A 86 -17.95 -31.47 25.23
CA ASP A 86 -18.45 -32.77 25.64
C ASP A 86 -19.91 -32.61 26.13
N SER A 87 -20.31 -33.17 27.26
CA SER A 87 -21.63 -32.88 27.86
C SER A 87 -21.85 -31.40 28.21
N LEU A 88 -20.79 -30.61 28.11
CA LEU A 88 -20.78 -29.16 28.27
C LEU A 88 -20.21 -28.53 27.01
N LEU A 89 -20.85 -27.48 26.45
CA LEU A 89 -20.28 -26.66 25.39
C LEU A 89 -19.06 -25.96 25.96
N ARG A 90 -17.88 -26.22 25.39
CA ARG A 90 -16.62 -25.64 25.85
C ARG A 90 -16.16 -24.46 24.98
N SER A 91 -16.41 -24.51 23.68
CA SER A 91 -16.07 -23.41 22.81
C SER A 91 -17.03 -23.30 21.63
N ALA A 92 -17.34 -22.06 21.26
CA ALA A 92 -17.97 -21.71 19.99
C ALA A 92 -17.09 -20.66 19.29
N LYS A 93 -16.75 -20.90 18.02
CA LYS A 93 -15.91 -20.01 17.21
C LYS A 93 -16.68 -19.58 15.99
N LEU A 94 -16.65 -18.29 15.73
CA LEU A 94 -17.16 -17.66 14.50
C LEU A 94 -16.00 -17.05 13.75
N LYS A 95 -15.77 -17.51 12.54
CA LYS A 95 -14.81 -16.91 11.62
C LYS A 95 -15.57 -16.26 10.46
N TRP A 96 -15.30 -14.99 10.22
CA TRP A 96 -15.91 -14.20 9.16
C TRP A 96 -14.83 -13.41 8.43
N GLY A 97 -14.56 -13.77 7.18
CA GLY A 97 -13.43 -13.24 6.46
C GLY A 97 -12.11 -13.44 7.23
N GLY A 98 -11.34 -12.38 7.42
CA GLY A 98 -10.09 -12.40 8.19
C GLY A 98 -10.24 -12.39 9.71
N SER A 99 -11.48 -12.20 10.23
CA SER A 99 -11.75 -12.06 11.67
C SER A 99 -12.22 -13.38 12.28
N SER A 100 -11.72 -13.73 13.44
CA SER A 100 -12.17 -14.91 14.21
C SER A 100 -12.50 -14.53 15.64
N ILE A 101 -13.63 -15.05 16.15
CA ILE A 101 -14.04 -14.91 17.55
C ILE A 101 -14.30 -16.29 18.11
N ALA A 102 -13.81 -16.49 19.32
CA ALA A 102 -14.13 -17.64 20.14
C ALA A 102 -14.84 -17.20 21.42
N ASN A 103 -15.84 -17.95 21.82
CA ASN A 103 -16.41 -17.91 23.15
C ASN A 103 -16.09 -19.24 23.86
N GLU A 104 -15.47 -19.16 25.03
CA GLU A 104 -15.06 -20.31 25.85
C GLU A 104 -15.95 -20.50 27.06
N GLU A 105 -17.12 -19.85 27.13
CA GLU A 105 -18.05 -20.02 28.21
C GLU A 105 -18.63 -21.45 28.23
N THR A 106 -18.53 -22.10 29.39
CA THR A 106 -19.02 -23.46 29.58
C THR A 106 -20.52 -23.45 29.80
N LYS A 107 -21.32 -23.99 28.89
CA LYS A 107 -22.77 -24.10 28.96
C LYS A 107 -23.22 -25.56 28.77
N ARG A 108 -24.22 -26.01 29.53
CA ARG A 108 -24.78 -27.36 29.35
C ARG A 108 -25.62 -27.40 28.08
N LEU A 109 -25.35 -28.40 27.24
CA LEU A 109 -26.15 -28.69 26.05
C LEU A 109 -27.10 -29.84 26.32
N SER A 110 -28.36 -29.66 25.92
CA SER A 110 -29.33 -30.76 25.78
C SER A 110 -29.42 -31.15 24.30
N PHE A 111 -29.40 -32.44 24.02
CA PHE A 111 -29.51 -32.94 22.64
C PHE A 111 -30.93 -33.45 22.37
N PRO A 112 -31.45 -33.30 21.14
CA PRO A 112 -30.78 -32.59 20.01
C PRO A 112 -30.59 -31.11 20.30
N ALA A 113 -29.42 -30.56 19.88
CA ALA A 113 -29.10 -29.15 20.08
C ALA A 113 -29.38 -28.38 18.76
N LYS A 114 -30.31 -27.43 18.82
CA LYS A 114 -30.61 -26.54 17.71
C LYS A 114 -29.65 -25.35 17.75
N VAL A 115 -28.87 -25.18 16.68
CA VAL A 115 -27.97 -24.05 16.54
C VAL A 115 -28.55 -23.10 15.50
N GLU A 116 -28.68 -21.85 15.87
CA GLU A 116 -29.17 -20.76 15.03
C GLU A 116 -28.05 -19.75 14.84
N PHE A 117 -27.76 -19.43 13.59
CA PHE A 117 -26.87 -18.36 13.19
C PHE A 117 -27.69 -17.30 12.46
N ASP A 118 -27.68 -16.09 12.95
CA ASP A 118 -28.37 -14.95 12.35
C ASP A 118 -27.41 -13.80 12.09
N ILE A 119 -27.55 -13.19 10.91
CA ILE A 119 -26.98 -11.91 10.57
C ILE A 119 -28.10 -10.89 10.51
N ILE A 120 -28.02 -9.85 11.32
CA ILE A 120 -29.04 -8.80 11.42
C ILE A 120 -28.44 -7.51 10.91
N GLY A 121 -29.03 -6.95 9.84
CA GLY A 121 -28.69 -5.65 9.29
C GLY A 121 -29.19 -4.49 10.16
N MET A 122 -28.70 -3.28 9.93
CA MET A 122 -29.18 -2.07 10.64
C MET A 122 -30.63 -1.73 10.31
N ASP A 123 -31.16 -2.21 9.21
CA ASP A 123 -32.58 -2.07 8.82
C ASP A 123 -33.52 -3.07 9.55
N GLY A 124 -32.95 -3.92 10.41
CA GLY A 124 -33.67 -4.93 11.17
C GLY A 124 -34.01 -6.20 10.36
N LYS A 125 -33.62 -6.29 9.09
CA LYS A 125 -33.74 -7.54 8.34
C LYS A 125 -32.68 -8.51 8.80
N SER A 126 -33.00 -9.82 8.81
CA SER A 126 -32.10 -10.89 9.17
C SER A 126 -31.99 -11.91 8.05
N ILE A 127 -30.80 -12.49 7.93
CA ILE A 127 -30.55 -13.70 7.17
C ILE A 127 -30.09 -14.74 8.19
N GLY A 128 -30.83 -15.83 8.32
CA GLY A 128 -30.56 -16.87 9.31
C GLY A 128 -30.23 -18.20 8.67
N HIS A 129 -29.41 -18.98 9.35
CA HIS A 129 -29.14 -20.39 9.04
C HIS A 129 -29.33 -21.22 10.31
N GLN A 130 -29.98 -22.39 10.17
CA GLN A 130 -30.23 -23.27 11.29
C GLN A 130 -29.75 -24.69 10.98
N PHE A 131 -29.08 -25.30 11.93
CA PHE A 131 -28.69 -26.69 11.83
C PHE A 131 -28.91 -27.38 13.19
N VAL A 132 -29.04 -28.71 13.18
CA VAL A 132 -29.28 -29.50 14.36
C VAL A 132 -28.12 -30.45 14.60
N ILE A 133 -27.68 -30.52 15.85
CA ILE A 133 -26.69 -31.48 16.30
C ILE A 133 -27.45 -32.53 17.12
N ASP A 134 -27.58 -33.74 16.57
CA ASP A 134 -28.47 -34.77 17.14
C ASP A 134 -27.88 -35.42 18.41
N SER A 135 -26.57 -35.65 18.43
CA SER A 135 -25.93 -36.34 19.55
C SER A 135 -24.42 -36.11 19.60
N LEU A 136 -23.82 -36.47 20.73
CA LEU A 136 -22.38 -36.54 20.91
C LEU A 136 -21.82 -37.78 20.18
N GLN A 137 -20.78 -37.61 19.38
CA GLN A 137 -20.04 -38.74 18.84
C GLN A 137 -18.88 -39.09 19.79
N ASN A 138 -18.87 -40.34 20.29
CA ASN A 138 -17.86 -40.83 21.25
C ASN A 138 -17.72 -39.96 22.52
N GLY A 139 -18.83 -39.36 22.98
CA GLY A 139 -18.83 -38.50 24.16
C GLY A 139 -18.24 -37.10 23.95
N THR A 140 -17.88 -36.77 22.73
CA THR A 140 -17.37 -35.46 22.36
C THR A 140 -18.17 -34.84 21.23
N LEU A 141 -18.26 -33.49 21.21
CA LEU A 141 -18.87 -32.71 20.18
C LEU A 141 -17.74 -31.96 19.43
N SER A 142 -17.67 -32.17 18.14
CA SER A 142 -16.92 -31.31 17.22
C SER A 142 -17.74 -31.15 15.96
N HIS A 143 -18.31 -29.96 15.78
CA HIS A 143 -19.11 -29.61 14.60
C HIS A 143 -18.51 -28.41 13.93
N ASN A 144 -18.37 -28.47 12.60
CA ASN A 144 -17.87 -27.40 11.76
C ASN A 144 -18.87 -27.18 10.62
N GLU A 145 -19.38 -25.96 10.51
CA GLU A 145 -20.33 -25.56 9.48
C GLU A 145 -19.73 -24.45 8.66
N ASP A 146 -19.64 -24.65 7.34
CA ASP A 146 -19.16 -23.68 6.38
C ASP A 146 -20.36 -23.07 5.64
N LEU A 147 -20.56 -21.77 5.77
CA LEU A 147 -21.69 -21.04 5.21
C LEU A 147 -21.22 -19.99 4.22
N MET A 148 -21.91 -19.92 3.09
CA MET A 148 -21.79 -18.83 2.13
C MET A 148 -23.08 -17.99 2.21
N MET A 149 -22.96 -16.72 2.66
CA MET A 149 -24.14 -15.85 2.81
C MET A 149 -23.99 -14.61 1.94
N ASP A 150 -24.95 -14.42 1.03
CA ASP A 150 -25.01 -13.23 0.18
C ASP A 150 -25.62 -12.07 1.00
N ILE A 151 -24.78 -11.05 1.23
CA ILE A 151 -25.12 -9.83 1.96
C ILE A 151 -25.11 -8.59 1.05
N SER A 152 -25.01 -8.77 -0.26
CA SER A 152 -24.94 -7.69 -1.26
C SER A 152 -26.12 -6.72 -1.17
N SER A 153 -27.31 -7.21 -0.76
CA SER A 153 -28.50 -6.37 -0.60
C SER A 153 -28.42 -5.37 0.56
N TRP A 154 -27.48 -5.56 1.49
CA TRP A 154 -27.25 -4.65 2.63
C TRP A 154 -26.10 -3.69 2.41
N VAL A 155 -25.33 -3.91 1.34
CA VAL A 155 -24.21 -3.05 0.98
C VAL A 155 -24.78 -1.85 0.22
N LYS A 156 -24.60 -0.64 0.75
CA LYS A 156 -24.93 0.58 0.02
C LYS A 156 -24.02 0.71 -1.19
N GLY A 157 -24.59 1.17 -2.32
CA GLY A 157 -23.82 1.45 -3.53
C GLY A 157 -22.65 2.38 -3.27
N GLU A 158 -21.58 2.22 -4.03
CA GLU A 158 -20.40 3.08 -3.94
C GLU A 158 -20.77 4.55 -4.14
N SER A 159 -20.14 5.45 -3.38
CA SER A 159 -20.30 6.88 -3.62
C SER A 159 -19.74 7.23 -5.01
N TRP A 160 -20.37 8.21 -5.69
CA TRP A 160 -19.88 8.66 -7.00
C TRP A 160 -18.43 9.16 -6.95
N LEU A 161 -17.99 9.70 -5.80
CA LEU A 161 -16.59 10.11 -5.58
C LEU A 161 -15.66 8.89 -5.49
N SER A 162 -16.08 7.81 -4.83
CA SER A 162 -15.29 6.57 -4.78
C SER A 162 -15.11 5.98 -6.18
N ILE A 163 -16.20 5.91 -6.97
CA ILE A 163 -16.16 5.47 -8.37
C ILE A 163 -15.24 6.38 -9.20
N PHE A 164 -15.32 7.70 -9.00
CA PHE A 164 -14.45 8.66 -9.68
C PHE A 164 -12.96 8.41 -9.38
N PHE A 165 -12.57 8.23 -8.09
CA PHE A 165 -11.17 7.98 -7.73
C PHE A 165 -10.69 6.61 -8.21
N LYS A 166 -11.53 5.58 -8.17
CA LYS A 166 -11.21 4.28 -8.77
C LYS A 166 -10.99 4.41 -10.28
N GLY A 167 -11.82 5.16 -10.98
CA GLY A 167 -11.61 5.45 -12.41
C GLY A 167 -10.33 6.25 -12.67
N CYS A 168 -9.94 7.17 -11.78
CA CYS A 168 -8.66 7.89 -11.90
C CYS A 168 -7.44 6.97 -11.79
N LYS A 169 -7.56 5.86 -11.07
CA LYS A 169 -6.49 4.85 -10.93
C LYS A 169 -6.09 4.27 -12.28
N ASP A 170 -7.06 3.92 -13.13
CA ASP A 170 -6.81 3.37 -14.47
C ASP A 170 -6.02 4.32 -15.38
N TYR A 171 -6.09 5.62 -15.10
CA TYR A 171 -5.40 6.68 -15.83
C TYR A 171 -4.18 7.24 -15.08
N SER A 172 -3.75 6.64 -13.99
CA SER A 172 -2.68 7.14 -13.12
C SER A 172 -1.36 7.39 -13.86
N LEU A 173 -1.03 6.53 -14.81
CA LEU A 173 0.17 6.67 -15.64
C LEU A 173 0.11 7.93 -16.54
N TYR A 174 -1.05 8.21 -17.12
CA TYR A 174 -1.26 9.42 -17.92
C TYR A 174 -1.21 10.67 -17.05
N PHE A 175 -1.83 10.64 -15.86
CA PHE A 175 -1.73 11.71 -14.88
C PHE A 175 -0.29 11.94 -14.43
N SER A 176 0.44 10.86 -14.15
CA SER A 176 1.86 10.94 -13.80
C SER A 176 2.67 11.64 -14.89
N GLY A 177 2.60 11.17 -16.13
CA GLY A 177 3.31 11.79 -17.26
C GLY A 177 2.92 13.26 -17.44
N PHE A 178 1.62 13.58 -17.36
CA PHE A 178 1.11 14.94 -17.49
C PHE A 178 1.63 15.86 -16.37
N PHE A 179 1.48 15.49 -15.10
CA PHE A 179 1.90 16.34 -13.97
C PHE A 179 3.42 16.53 -13.95
N CYS A 180 4.21 15.47 -14.22
CA CYS A 180 5.66 15.58 -14.27
C CYS A 180 6.13 16.48 -15.42
N ALA A 181 5.58 16.32 -16.61
CA ALA A 181 5.91 17.18 -17.75
C ALA A 181 5.46 18.63 -17.50
N LEU A 182 4.26 18.83 -16.95
CA LEU A 182 3.74 20.15 -16.59
C LEU A 182 4.66 20.86 -15.59
N GLU A 183 5.15 20.16 -14.58
CA GLU A 183 6.05 20.70 -13.56
C GLU A 183 7.37 21.19 -14.21
N VAL A 184 7.98 20.38 -15.09
CA VAL A 184 9.20 20.77 -15.84
C VAL A 184 8.95 22.00 -16.71
N VAL A 185 7.85 22.00 -17.47
CA VAL A 185 7.48 23.09 -18.40
C VAL A 185 7.20 24.39 -17.63
N LEU A 186 6.46 24.31 -16.51
CA LEU A 186 6.18 25.47 -15.65
C LEU A 186 7.45 26.03 -15.01
N GLY A 187 8.34 25.15 -14.54
CA GLY A 187 9.64 25.56 -13.99
C GLY A 187 10.46 26.34 -15.02
N PHE A 188 10.54 25.85 -16.25
CA PHE A 188 11.25 26.52 -17.33
C PHE A 188 10.56 27.82 -17.77
N ALA A 189 9.23 27.81 -17.92
CA ALA A 189 8.44 29.01 -18.22
C ALA A 189 8.65 30.12 -17.18
N MET A 190 8.73 29.73 -15.90
CA MET A 190 9.03 30.62 -14.79
C MET A 190 10.43 31.22 -14.94
N LEU A 191 11.47 30.41 -15.24
CA LEU A 191 12.84 30.87 -15.39
C LEU A 191 13.01 31.87 -16.53
N ILE A 192 12.35 31.66 -17.69
CA ILE A 192 12.43 32.59 -18.80
C ILE A 192 11.43 33.76 -18.69
N GLY A 193 10.44 33.67 -17.80
CA GLY A 193 9.38 34.67 -17.59
C GLY A 193 8.31 34.68 -18.68
N TRP A 194 8.08 33.53 -19.31
CA TRP A 194 7.06 33.36 -20.35
C TRP A 194 5.66 33.33 -19.78
N GLN A 195 4.73 34.07 -20.41
CA GLN A 195 3.31 34.13 -20.01
C GLN A 195 3.11 34.16 -18.47
N PHE A 196 3.90 35.00 -17.79
CA PHE A 196 4.21 34.88 -16.36
C PHE A 196 2.95 34.82 -15.47
N ASN A 197 1.88 35.53 -15.84
CA ASN A 197 0.62 35.50 -15.07
C ASN A 197 -0.06 34.13 -15.13
N ILE A 198 -0.08 33.51 -16.31
CA ILE A 198 -0.65 32.17 -16.50
C ILE A 198 0.23 31.13 -15.82
N THR A 199 1.56 31.24 -16.02
CA THR A 199 2.55 30.35 -15.40
C THR A 199 2.41 30.36 -13.87
N ILE A 200 2.34 31.53 -13.24
CA ILE A 200 2.14 31.62 -11.77
C ILE A 200 0.80 31.02 -11.34
N LEU A 201 -0.28 31.28 -12.07
CA LEU A 201 -1.61 30.76 -11.72
C LEU A 201 -1.59 29.21 -11.73
N ILE A 202 -1.08 28.62 -12.81
CA ILE A 202 -1.02 27.14 -12.90
C ILE A 202 -0.05 26.58 -11.85
N THR A 203 1.09 27.23 -11.61
CA THR A 203 2.02 26.85 -10.55
C THR A 203 1.38 26.90 -9.16
N ALA A 204 0.59 27.95 -8.87
CA ALA A 204 -0.13 28.08 -7.61
C ALA A 204 -1.14 26.96 -7.41
N LEU A 205 -1.89 26.62 -8.47
CA LEU A 205 -2.87 25.51 -8.43
C LEU A 205 -2.14 24.16 -8.20
N LEU A 206 -1.03 23.93 -8.89
CA LEU A 206 -0.26 22.70 -8.76
C LEU A 206 0.37 22.55 -7.37
N ILE A 207 0.96 23.63 -6.83
CA ILE A 207 1.49 23.64 -5.46
C ILE A 207 0.36 23.45 -4.44
N GLY A 208 -0.78 24.11 -4.64
CA GLY A 208 -1.96 23.91 -3.78
C GLY A 208 -2.42 22.45 -3.76
N PHE A 209 -2.46 21.81 -4.91
CA PHE A 209 -2.78 20.39 -5.04
C PHE A 209 -1.77 19.51 -4.31
N PHE A 210 -0.47 19.67 -4.54
CA PHE A 210 0.54 18.88 -3.84
C PHE A 210 0.61 19.18 -2.34
N THR A 211 0.41 20.43 -1.93
CA THR A 211 0.33 20.80 -0.51
C THR A 211 -0.84 20.10 0.18
N PHE A 212 -1.99 19.98 -0.50
CA PHE A 212 -3.12 19.21 0.00
C PHE A 212 -2.77 17.72 0.14
N LEU A 213 -2.15 17.10 -0.87
CA LEU A 213 -1.76 15.69 -0.81
C LEU A 213 -0.75 15.42 0.33
N THR A 214 0.27 16.27 0.46
CA THR A 214 1.30 16.10 1.51
C THR A 214 0.76 16.38 2.91
N TRP A 215 -0.16 17.36 3.06
CA TRP A 215 -0.89 17.57 4.31
C TRP A 215 -1.73 16.35 4.69
N TYR A 216 -2.50 15.85 3.74
CA TYR A 216 -3.36 14.70 3.96
C TYR A 216 -2.54 13.47 4.38
N SER A 217 -1.46 13.17 3.66
CA SER A 217 -0.53 12.10 3.99
C SER A 217 0.09 12.27 5.40
N ALA A 218 0.54 13.49 5.73
CA ALA A 218 1.16 13.78 7.02
C ALA A 218 0.17 13.70 8.20
N TYR A 219 -1.07 14.17 8.00
CA TYR A 219 -2.06 14.25 9.07
C TYR A 219 -2.72 12.90 9.35
N PHE A 220 -3.11 12.16 8.30
CA PHE A 220 -3.81 10.88 8.44
C PHE A 220 -2.84 9.67 8.49
N ASN A 221 -1.56 9.87 8.19
CA ASN A 221 -0.51 8.84 8.17
C ASN A 221 -0.87 7.62 7.30
N LYS A 222 -1.61 7.83 6.21
CA LYS A 222 -2.10 6.77 5.31
C LYS A 222 -1.13 6.46 4.17
N VAL A 223 -0.39 7.48 3.71
CA VAL A 223 0.64 7.34 2.67
C VAL A 223 1.99 7.67 3.29
N THR A 224 2.90 6.73 3.29
CA THR A 224 4.20 6.85 3.99
C THR A 224 5.24 7.67 3.24
N ASP A 225 5.08 7.83 1.92
CA ASP A 225 6.01 8.53 1.04
C ASP A 225 5.23 9.36 0.01
N CYS A 226 5.49 10.65 -0.03
CA CYS A 226 4.73 11.56 -0.91
C CYS A 226 5.13 11.51 -2.39
N GLY A 227 6.24 10.88 -2.74
CA GLY A 227 6.75 10.79 -4.11
C GLY A 227 7.18 12.13 -4.75
N CYS A 228 7.33 13.22 -3.96
CA CYS A 228 7.66 14.55 -4.48
C CYS A 228 8.95 14.62 -5.31
N PHE A 229 9.93 13.76 -5.02
CA PHE A 229 11.18 13.60 -5.76
C PHE A 229 11.34 12.16 -6.27
N GLY A 230 10.24 11.46 -6.53
CA GLY A 230 10.27 10.07 -6.96
C GLY A 230 11.09 9.20 -6.00
N ASP A 231 11.80 8.22 -6.54
CA ASP A 231 12.68 7.33 -5.78
C ASP A 231 14.08 7.91 -5.50
N PHE A 232 14.37 9.14 -6.00
CA PHE A 232 15.68 9.78 -5.81
C PHE A 232 15.91 10.19 -4.34
N ILE A 233 14.89 10.80 -3.68
CA ILE A 233 14.94 11.19 -2.28
C ILE A 233 13.59 10.84 -1.64
N LYS A 234 13.60 9.86 -0.73
CA LYS A 234 12.43 9.55 0.11
C LYS A 234 12.34 10.56 1.25
N ILE A 235 11.33 11.42 1.22
CA ILE A 235 11.11 12.45 2.23
C ILE A 235 9.88 12.09 3.05
N LYS A 236 10.00 12.18 4.38
CA LYS A 236 8.87 11.94 5.30
C LYS A 236 7.72 12.91 5.01
N PRO A 237 6.45 12.49 5.19
CA PRO A 237 5.28 13.31 4.83
C PRO A 237 5.28 14.71 5.46
N TRP A 238 5.64 14.84 6.73
CA TRP A 238 5.71 16.13 7.41
C TRP A 238 6.78 17.08 6.84
N ASP A 239 7.92 16.57 6.42
CA ASP A 239 8.97 17.40 5.84
C ASP A 239 8.63 17.80 4.41
N SER A 240 7.92 16.94 3.67
CA SER A 240 7.34 17.26 2.37
C SER A 240 6.29 18.37 2.50
N PHE A 241 5.39 18.28 3.49
CA PHE A 241 4.42 19.32 3.76
C PHE A 241 5.07 20.67 4.12
N LYS A 242 6.09 20.68 4.99
CA LYS A 242 6.86 21.91 5.30
C LYS A 242 7.49 22.52 4.05
N LYS A 243 8.09 21.70 3.19
CA LYS A 243 8.64 22.15 1.90
C LYS A 243 7.57 22.82 1.04
N ASP A 244 6.37 22.23 0.94
CA ASP A 244 5.28 22.75 0.13
C ASP A 244 4.69 24.04 0.69
N ILE A 245 4.66 24.21 2.01
CA ILE A 245 4.33 25.49 2.66
C ILE A 245 5.34 26.59 2.28
N ILE A 246 6.66 26.25 2.30
CA ILE A 246 7.69 27.21 1.88
C ILE A 246 7.49 27.62 0.42
N LEU A 247 7.21 26.64 -0.47
CA LEU A 247 6.92 26.90 -1.88
C LEU A 247 5.66 27.76 -2.05
N SER A 248 4.62 27.52 -1.27
CA SER A 248 3.40 28.33 -1.28
C SER A 248 3.69 29.79 -0.93
N VAL A 249 4.53 30.03 0.09
CA VAL A 249 4.97 31.40 0.45
C VAL A 249 5.77 32.03 -0.68
N LEU A 250 6.67 31.29 -1.35
CA LEU A 250 7.43 31.79 -2.50
C LEU A 250 6.50 32.16 -3.67
N VAL A 251 5.46 31.37 -3.93
CA VAL A 251 4.46 31.69 -4.97
C VAL A 251 3.68 32.96 -4.61
N VAL A 252 3.31 33.18 -3.34
CA VAL A 252 2.69 34.44 -2.92
C VAL A 252 3.64 35.62 -3.20
N ILE A 253 4.93 35.49 -2.91
CA ILE A 253 5.94 36.52 -3.25
C ILE A 253 5.98 36.77 -4.76
N LEU A 254 5.89 35.73 -5.59
CA LEU A 254 5.86 35.85 -7.04
C LEU A 254 4.59 36.55 -7.52
N VAL A 255 3.42 36.23 -6.96
CA VAL A 255 2.14 36.88 -7.29
C VAL A 255 2.19 38.38 -6.98
N VAL A 256 2.63 38.74 -5.76
CA VAL A 256 2.78 40.14 -5.33
C VAL A 256 3.83 40.88 -6.15
N GLY A 257 4.91 40.19 -6.46
CA GLY A 257 6.05 40.73 -7.19
C GLY A 257 5.91 40.69 -8.71
N ARG A 258 4.79 40.25 -9.28
CA ARG A 258 4.61 40.04 -10.74
C ARG A 258 5.00 41.24 -11.61
N LYS A 259 4.86 42.45 -11.09
CA LYS A 259 5.30 43.68 -11.78
C LYS A 259 6.81 43.78 -12.02
N TYR A 260 7.62 42.98 -11.33
CA TYR A 260 9.08 42.92 -11.51
C TYR A 260 9.50 41.88 -12.54
N ASN A 261 8.53 41.13 -13.10
CA ASN A 261 8.84 40.16 -14.12
C ASN A 261 9.41 40.82 -15.37
N LYS A 262 10.49 40.26 -15.88
CA LYS A 262 11.04 40.58 -17.20
C LYS A 262 11.22 39.26 -17.95
N SER A 263 10.65 39.16 -19.14
CA SER A 263 10.90 38.07 -20.05
C SER A 263 12.35 38.11 -20.52
N PHE A 264 12.99 36.93 -20.61
CA PHE A 264 14.35 36.79 -21.08
C PHE A 264 14.44 36.92 -22.61
N PHE A 265 13.42 36.49 -23.34
CA PHE A 265 13.34 36.55 -24.78
C PHE A 265 12.23 37.50 -25.24
N VAL A 266 12.37 37.96 -26.49
CA VAL A 266 11.27 38.64 -27.21
C VAL A 266 10.12 37.66 -27.38
N GLU A 267 8.88 38.11 -27.33
CA GLU A 267 7.66 37.30 -27.24
C GLU A 267 7.61 36.19 -28.29
N SER A 268 7.86 36.51 -29.57
CA SER A 268 7.85 35.51 -30.65
C SER A 268 8.89 34.39 -30.44
N LYS A 269 10.10 34.73 -29.98
CA LYS A 269 11.17 33.75 -29.71
C LYS A 269 10.84 32.93 -28.44
N SER A 270 10.18 33.56 -27.47
CA SER A 270 9.76 32.86 -26.25
C SER A 270 8.79 31.71 -26.55
N HIS A 271 7.82 31.92 -27.45
CA HIS A 271 6.89 30.86 -27.85
C HIS A 271 7.60 29.69 -28.53
N LEU A 272 8.52 29.98 -29.45
CA LEU A 272 9.32 28.94 -30.14
C LEU A 272 10.16 28.13 -29.15
N VAL A 273 10.88 28.81 -28.25
CA VAL A 273 11.71 28.16 -27.22
C VAL A 273 10.87 27.28 -26.29
N MET A 274 9.70 27.79 -25.84
CA MET A 274 8.77 27.01 -25.02
C MET A 274 8.27 25.78 -25.76
N SER A 275 7.85 25.92 -27.01
CA SER A 275 7.34 24.79 -27.80
C SER A 275 8.41 23.70 -27.99
N VAL A 276 9.63 24.08 -28.33
CA VAL A 276 10.75 23.13 -28.48
C VAL A 276 11.06 22.46 -27.15
N PHE A 277 11.13 23.24 -26.05
CA PHE A 277 11.40 22.69 -24.73
C PHE A 277 10.28 21.73 -24.26
N SER A 278 9.02 22.07 -24.49
CA SER A 278 7.89 21.21 -24.16
C SER A 278 7.91 19.89 -24.94
N LEU A 279 8.23 19.95 -26.24
CA LEU A 279 8.38 18.75 -27.08
C LEU A 279 9.52 17.86 -26.59
N LEU A 280 10.66 18.44 -26.21
CA LEU A 280 11.79 17.69 -25.64
C LEU A 280 11.42 17.06 -24.30
N THR A 281 10.67 17.78 -23.45
CA THR A 281 10.20 17.27 -22.15
C THR A 281 9.26 16.08 -22.34
N ILE A 282 8.27 16.20 -23.22
CA ILE A 282 7.33 15.11 -23.54
C ILE A 282 8.08 13.93 -24.17
N GLY A 283 9.00 14.20 -25.10
CA GLY A 283 9.84 13.17 -25.74
C GLY A 283 10.72 12.43 -24.74
N PHE A 284 11.28 13.13 -23.74
CA PHE A 284 12.05 12.51 -22.66
C PHE A 284 11.18 11.60 -21.80
N GLY A 285 10.00 12.07 -21.39
CA GLY A 285 9.06 11.25 -20.60
C GLY A 285 8.59 10.01 -21.36
N TRP A 286 8.28 10.16 -22.67
CA TRP A 286 7.93 9.03 -23.53
C TRP A 286 9.08 8.04 -23.69
N TYR A 287 10.32 8.54 -23.84
CA TYR A 287 11.51 7.70 -23.90
C TYR A 287 11.69 6.89 -22.61
N CYS A 288 11.64 7.53 -21.45
CA CYS A 288 11.78 6.86 -20.15
C CYS A 288 10.66 5.86 -19.90
N TYR A 289 9.44 6.15 -20.36
CA TYR A 289 8.34 5.21 -20.29
C TYR A 289 8.58 3.98 -21.17
N THR A 290 9.11 4.15 -22.41
CA THR A 290 9.28 3.04 -23.36
C THR A 290 10.52 2.19 -23.09
N TYR A 291 11.64 2.82 -22.66
CA TYR A 291 12.95 2.17 -22.56
C TYR A 291 13.51 2.07 -21.16
N LEU A 292 12.71 2.30 -20.12
CA LEU A 292 13.10 2.40 -18.71
C LEU A 292 13.80 3.73 -18.34
N PRO A 293 13.91 4.02 -17.04
CA PRO A 293 14.56 5.22 -16.54
C PRO A 293 16.01 5.35 -17.03
N VAL A 294 16.40 6.57 -17.44
CA VAL A 294 17.78 6.87 -17.79
C VAL A 294 18.68 6.81 -16.54
N TRP A 295 18.17 7.30 -15.42
CA TRP A 295 18.79 7.19 -14.10
C TRP A 295 17.94 6.31 -13.21
N ASP A 296 18.40 5.09 -12.96
CA ASP A 296 17.70 4.16 -12.07
C ASP A 296 18.16 4.40 -10.62
N PHE A 297 17.24 4.86 -9.80
CA PHE A 297 17.45 5.13 -8.36
C PHE A 297 16.97 4.00 -7.47
N LEU A 298 16.40 2.95 -8.05
CA LEU A 298 15.83 1.84 -7.30
C LEU A 298 16.91 0.95 -6.69
N PRO A 299 16.60 0.34 -5.55
CA PRO A 299 17.52 -0.62 -4.94
C PRO A 299 17.74 -1.87 -5.79
N TYR A 300 16.77 -2.23 -6.64
CA TYR A 300 16.83 -3.39 -7.57
C TYR A 300 17.42 -3.07 -8.94
N LYS A 301 18.07 -1.92 -9.10
CA LYS A 301 18.66 -1.54 -10.38
C LYS A 301 19.74 -2.52 -10.83
N LYS A 302 19.96 -2.54 -12.15
CA LYS A 302 21.01 -3.34 -12.79
C LYS A 302 22.37 -3.11 -12.13
N GLY A 303 23.05 -4.19 -11.74
CA GLY A 303 24.39 -4.19 -11.15
C GLY A 303 24.41 -4.05 -9.63
N ASN A 304 23.28 -3.94 -8.98
CA ASN A 304 23.20 -3.98 -7.52
C ASN A 304 23.24 -5.42 -7.01
N ASP A 305 23.95 -5.61 -5.90
CA ASP A 305 23.92 -6.83 -5.11
C ASP A 305 22.81 -6.73 -4.05
N ILE A 306 21.72 -7.44 -4.28
CA ILE A 306 20.52 -7.40 -3.40
C ILE A 306 20.87 -7.87 -2.01
N LYS A 307 21.61 -8.99 -1.87
CA LYS A 307 22.00 -9.56 -0.59
C LYS A 307 22.87 -8.59 0.21
N HIS A 308 23.83 -7.96 -0.45
CA HIS A 308 24.68 -6.95 0.17
C HIS A 308 23.86 -5.74 0.65
N ILE A 309 22.95 -5.21 -0.18
CA ILE A 309 22.10 -4.06 0.19
C ILE A 309 21.21 -4.40 1.40
N MET A 310 20.65 -5.60 1.46
CA MET A 310 19.82 -6.05 2.59
C MET A 310 20.59 -6.14 3.90
N SER A 311 21.86 -6.55 3.85
CA SER A 311 22.68 -6.79 5.04
C SER A 311 23.60 -5.62 5.42
N TYR A 312 23.80 -4.67 4.51
CA TYR A 312 24.72 -3.56 4.74
C TYR A 312 24.13 -2.52 5.67
N ILE A 313 24.84 -2.22 6.74
CA ILE A 313 24.52 -1.13 7.68
C ILE A 313 25.63 -0.09 7.56
N PRO A 314 25.33 1.17 7.21
CA PRO A 314 26.34 2.22 7.13
C PRO A 314 27.07 2.46 8.45
N GLU A 315 28.34 2.85 8.37
CA GLU A 315 29.11 3.19 9.56
C GLU A 315 28.44 4.35 10.36
N GLY A 316 28.24 4.12 11.64
CA GLY A 316 27.58 5.09 12.54
C GLY A 316 26.06 4.92 12.68
N GLU A 317 25.43 4.09 11.85
CA GLU A 317 24.03 3.72 12.00
C GLU A 317 23.86 2.53 12.96
N ARG A 318 22.68 2.36 13.51
CA ARG A 318 22.35 1.26 14.43
C ARG A 318 21.53 0.21 13.70
N GLU A 319 21.81 -1.04 13.97
CA GLU A 319 21.05 -2.18 13.41
C GLU A 319 19.59 -2.22 13.91
N THR A 320 19.40 -1.86 15.18
CA THR A 320 18.09 -1.98 15.84
C THR A 320 17.60 -0.66 16.40
N ASP A 321 16.28 -0.53 16.49
CA ASP A 321 15.61 0.58 17.13
C ASP A 321 16.04 0.70 18.61
N SER A 322 16.32 1.93 19.04
CA SER A 322 16.39 2.23 20.47
C SER A 322 14.97 2.49 20.99
N ILE A 323 14.44 1.54 21.75
CA ILE A 323 13.06 1.56 22.22
C ILE A 323 13.01 1.93 23.70
N ARG A 324 12.16 2.90 24.05
CA ARG A 324 11.74 3.16 25.43
C ARG A 324 10.43 2.43 25.69
N ILE A 325 10.47 1.52 26.67
CA ILE A 325 9.27 0.81 27.13
C ILE A 325 8.74 1.51 28.38
N ARG A 326 7.46 1.86 28.37
CA ARG A 326 6.71 2.35 29.52
C ARG A 326 5.48 1.48 29.74
N PHE A 327 5.11 1.30 31.01
CA PHE A 327 3.95 0.54 31.40
C PHE A 327 2.89 1.47 31.96
N MET A 328 1.68 1.41 31.40
CA MET A 328 0.53 2.04 32.01
C MET A 328 0.01 1.13 33.12
N MET A 329 0.04 1.64 34.32
CA MET A 329 -0.43 0.94 35.51
C MET A 329 -1.59 1.71 36.13
N LYS A 330 -2.57 0.98 36.69
CA LYS A 330 -3.80 1.54 37.28
C LYS A 330 -4.01 0.99 38.67
N LYS A 331 -4.41 1.88 39.59
CA LYS A 331 -4.93 1.50 40.92
C LYS A 331 -6.12 2.41 41.23
N ASP A 332 -7.28 1.80 41.45
CA ASP A 332 -8.55 2.52 41.68
C ASP A 332 -8.83 3.51 40.51
N ASN A 333 -8.91 4.80 40.78
CA ASN A 333 -9.11 5.86 39.79
C ASN A 333 -7.81 6.51 39.32
N ASP A 334 -6.66 6.09 39.82
CA ASP A 334 -5.34 6.63 39.46
C ASP A 334 -4.68 5.77 38.39
N SER A 335 -4.16 6.42 37.33
CA SER A 335 -3.43 5.75 36.25
C SER A 335 -2.18 6.52 35.92
N LEU A 336 -1.02 5.84 35.87
CA LEU A 336 0.27 6.45 35.63
C LEU A 336 1.13 5.60 34.67
N LEU A 337 2.01 6.29 33.95
CA LEU A 337 2.99 5.67 33.07
C LEU A 337 4.31 5.54 33.83
N VAL A 338 4.79 4.32 34.01
CA VAL A 338 6.04 4.00 34.70
C VAL A 338 7.07 3.42 33.74
N SER A 339 8.33 3.65 34.05
CA SER A 339 9.44 3.02 33.32
C SER A 339 9.60 1.54 33.72
N THR A 340 10.36 0.78 32.93
CA THR A 340 10.70 -0.62 33.25
C THR A 340 11.34 -0.76 34.62
N ALA A 341 12.19 0.20 35.01
CA ALA A 341 12.85 0.18 36.33
C ALA A 341 11.88 0.40 37.51
N GLN A 342 10.79 1.13 37.29
CA GLN A 342 9.80 1.46 38.32
C GLN A 342 8.65 0.43 38.37
N TYR A 343 8.53 -0.44 37.39
CA TYR A 343 7.42 -1.38 37.28
C TYR A 343 7.23 -2.24 38.53
N SER A 344 8.30 -2.83 39.05
CA SER A 344 8.26 -3.70 40.24
C SER A 344 7.82 -2.93 41.49
N GLU A 345 8.27 -1.69 41.68
CA GLU A 345 7.90 -0.84 42.80
C GLU A 345 6.39 -0.53 42.80
N PHE A 346 5.86 -0.09 41.66
CA PHE A 346 4.44 0.24 41.55
C PHE A 346 3.54 -1.00 41.60
N SER A 347 4.00 -2.14 41.09
CA SER A 347 3.31 -3.43 41.24
C SER A 347 3.21 -3.82 42.73
N GLN A 348 4.26 -3.66 43.53
CA GLN A 348 4.23 -3.91 44.98
C GLN A 348 3.31 -2.92 45.73
N ARG A 349 3.11 -1.70 45.23
CA ARG A 349 2.16 -0.73 45.74
C ARG A 349 0.70 -1.01 45.37
N GLY A 350 0.43 -2.12 44.67
CA GLY A 350 -0.89 -2.58 44.31
C GLY A 350 -1.45 -1.99 43.01
N TYR A 351 -0.61 -1.38 42.16
CA TYR A 351 -1.01 -1.00 40.81
C TYR A 351 -1.01 -2.20 39.89
N GLN A 352 -2.05 -2.31 39.07
CA GLN A 352 -2.22 -3.37 38.08
C GLN A 352 -1.77 -2.92 36.70
N PHE A 353 -1.17 -3.81 35.94
CA PHE A 353 -0.79 -3.58 34.55
C PHE A 353 -2.03 -3.39 33.66
N VAL A 354 -2.03 -2.34 32.83
CA VAL A 354 -3.09 -2.06 31.86
C VAL A 354 -2.60 -2.32 30.44
N ARG A 355 -1.49 -1.64 30.07
CA ARG A 355 -0.89 -1.79 28.74
C ARG A 355 0.59 -1.42 28.77
N GLN A 356 1.29 -1.84 27.72
CA GLN A 356 2.67 -1.45 27.46
C GLN A 356 2.70 -0.45 26.31
N ASP A 357 3.32 0.70 26.53
CA ASP A 357 3.57 1.69 25.50
C ASP A 357 5.04 1.57 25.06
N ARG A 358 5.26 1.41 23.75
CA ARG A 358 6.57 1.38 23.12
C ARG A 358 6.79 2.67 22.34
N GLU A 359 7.87 3.36 22.63
CA GLU A 359 8.27 4.59 21.94
C GLU A 359 9.65 4.37 21.33
N ILE A 360 9.77 4.50 20.01
CA ILE A 360 11.07 4.46 19.33
C ILE A 360 11.75 5.81 19.59
N ILE A 361 12.88 5.80 20.30
CA ILE A 361 13.67 7.00 20.63
C ILE A 361 14.59 7.35 19.46
N ILE A 362 15.29 6.34 18.95
CA ILE A 362 16.19 6.45 17.82
C ILE A 362 15.85 5.26 16.92
N PRO A 363 15.36 5.50 15.70
CA PRO A 363 15.13 4.41 14.77
C PRO A 363 16.47 3.77 14.37
N GLY A 364 16.45 2.46 14.17
CA GLY A 364 17.54 1.73 13.54
C GLY A 364 17.65 2.06 12.05
N TYR A 365 18.73 1.64 11.44
CA TYR A 365 18.87 1.73 9.99
C TYR A 365 17.92 0.75 9.31
N GLU A 366 17.06 1.27 8.45
CA GLU A 366 16.17 0.48 7.63
C GLU A 366 16.79 0.34 6.23
N SER A 367 17.16 -0.88 5.86
CA SER A 367 17.71 -1.15 4.53
C SER A 367 16.70 -0.74 3.45
N PRO A 368 17.15 -0.17 2.31
CA PRO A 368 16.29 0.07 1.15
C PRO A 368 15.56 -1.16 0.63
N ILE A 369 16.07 -2.36 0.93
CA ILE A 369 15.44 -3.67 0.68
C ILE A 369 15.28 -4.37 2.03
N HIS A 370 14.14 -4.20 2.68
CA HIS A 370 13.84 -4.79 3.99
C HIS A 370 12.72 -5.82 3.94
N ASP A 371 11.95 -5.84 2.85
CA ASP A 371 10.74 -6.64 2.66
C ASP A 371 10.91 -7.78 1.63
N PHE A 372 12.15 -8.09 1.23
CA PHE A 372 12.43 -9.15 0.26
C PHE A 372 12.16 -10.53 0.86
N ALA A 373 11.03 -11.10 0.49
CA ALA A 373 10.58 -12.40 0.95
C ALA A 373 9.89 -13.15 -0.20
N ILE A 374 10.18 -14.44 -0.33
CA ILE A 374 9.67 -15.30 -1.40
C ILE A 374 9.21 -16.60 -0.79
N TYR A 375 7.93 -16.92 -0.91
CA TYR A 375 7.34 -18.10 -0.33
C TYR A 375 6.76 -19.03 -1.39
N ASN A 376 6.93 -20.33 -1.20
CA ASN A 376 6.07 -21.28 -1.88
C ASN A 376 4.67 -21.17 -1.26
N ALA A 377 3.69 -20.81 -2.05
CA ALA A 377 2.34 -20.57 -1.57
C ALA A 377 1.63 -21.86 -1.06
N GLU A 378 2.08 -23.05 -1.46
CA GLU A 378 1.52 -24.33 -1.01
C GLU A 378 2.14 -24.79 0.31
N SER A 379 3.49 -24.79 0.39
CA SER A 379 4.22 -25.31 1.56
C SER A 379 4.47 -24.26 2.64
N GLY A 380 4.38 -22.97 2.32
CA GLY A 380 4.78 -21.87 3.20
C GLY A 380 6.31 -21.76 3.39
N GLU A 381 7.09 -22.54 2.67
CA GLU A 381 8.56 -22.54 2.75
C GLU A 381 9.13 -21.23 2.18
N ASP A 382 10.05 -20.62 2.91
CA ASP A 382 10.80 -19.44 2.45
C ASP A 382 11.93 -19.85 1.50
N PHE A 383 11.91 -19.30 0.30
CA PHE A 383 12.90 -19.53 -0.75
C PHE A 383 13.89 -18.38 -0.92
N LYS A 384 13.80 -17.34 -0.10
CA LYS A 384 14.66 -16.15 -0.19
C LYS A 384 16.15 -16.51 -0.23
N ASP A 385 16.61 -17.24 0.78
CA ASP A 385 18.04 -17.57 0.89
C ASP A 385 18.47 -18.51 -0.23
N LYS A 386 17.61 -19.46 -0.64
CA LYS A 386 17.88 -20.36 -1.76
C LYS A 386 18.06 -19.62 -3.08
N MET A 387 17.32 -18.52 -3.28
CA MET A 387 17.44 -17.67 -4.45
C MET A 387 18.68 -16.74 -4.36
N LEU A 388 18.89 -16.08 -3.20
CA LEU A 388 19.98 -15.12 -3.03
C LEU A 388 21.36 -15.77 -2.88
N ASP A 389 21.44 -17.02 -2.42
CA ASP A 389 22.71 -17.77 -2.25
C ASP A 389 23.06 -18.63 -3.46
N TYR A 390 22.20 -18.66 -4.47
CA TYR A 390 22.46 -19.46 -5.67
C TYR A 390 23.68 -18.92 -6.42
N GLN A 391 24.64 -19.80 -6.70
CA GLN A 391 25.84 -19.45 -7.43
C GLN A 391 25.64 -19.71 -8.93
N GLY A 392 25.51 -18.66 -9.70
CA GLY A 392 25.34 -18.71 -11.15
C GLY A 392 24.10 -17.95 -11.63
N PHE A 393 23.86 -18.00 -12.92
CA PHE A 393 22.73 -17.27 -13.52
C PHE A 393 21.39 -17.90 -13.17
N GLN A 394 20.41 -17.06 -12.90
CA GLN A 394 19.01 -17.43 -12.70
C GLN A 394 18.08 -16.40 -13.34
N LEU A 395 16.93 -16.84 -13.82
CA LEU A 395 15.93 -15.99 -14.40
C LEU A 395 14.81 -15.73 -13.39
N VAL A 396 14.42 -14.48 -13.22
CA VAL A 396 13.37 -14.04 -12.29
C VAL A 396 12.30 -13.30 -13.07
N PHE A 397 11.13 -13.90 -13.18
CA PHE A 397 9.99 -13.36 -13.90
C PHE A 397 8.98 -12.79 -12.91
N VAL A 398 8.85 -11.48 -12.89
CA VAL A 398 8.09 -10.73 -11.90
C VAL A 398 6.76 -10.30 -12.49
N ILE A 399 5.65 -10.72 -11.86
CA ILE A 399 4.27 -10.41 -12.23
C ILE A 399 3.58 -9.81 -11.00
N PRO A 400 3.67 -8.50 -10.75
CA PRO A 400 3.04 -7.86 -9.60
C PRO A 400 1.53 -8.14 -9.50
N PHE A 401 0.82 -8.08 -10.62
CA PHE A 401 -0.63 -8.30 -10.69
C PHE A 401 -0.98 -9.26 -11.83
N LEU A 402 -1.56 -10.43 -11.52
CA LEU A 402 -1.99 -11.39 -12.53
C LEU A 402 -3.15 -10.86 -13.39
N SER A 403 -4.04 -10.04 -12.81
CA SER A 403 -5.17 -9.43 -13.51
C SER A 403 -4.79 -8.41 -14.58
N GLU A 404 -3.61 -7.79 -14.43
CA GLU A 404 -3.14 -6.69 -15.29
C GLU A 404 -1.92 -7.09 -16.12
N VAL A 405 -1.59 -8.39 -16.16
CA VAL A 405 -0.41 -8.86 -16.88
C VAL A 405 -0.57 -8.69 -18.40
N ASN A 406 0.48 -8.20 -19.06
CA ASN A 406 0.52 -8.23 -20.52
C ASN A 406 0.66 -9.67 -21.01
N THR A 407 -0.46 -10.24 -21.41
CA THR A 407 -0.54 -11.65 -21.84
C THR A 407 0.31 -11.97 -23.06
N ASN A 408 0.67 -10.98 -23.89
CA ASN A 408 1.56 -11.18 -25.04
C ASN A 408 3.00 -11.54 -24.63
N ALA A 409 3.39 -11.28 -23.37
CA ALA A 409 4.70 -11.63 -22.85
C ALA A 409 4.77 -13.08 -22.33
N LEU A 410 3.64 -13.71 -22.02
CA LEU A 410 3.60 -15.06 -21.43
C LEU A 410 4.20 -16.15 -22.34
N PRO A 411 3.89 -16.21 -23.66
CA PRO A 411 4.53 -17.18 -24.54
C PRO A 411 6.06 -17.04 -24.60
N GLN A 412 6.55 -15.80 -24.51
CA GLN A 412 8.00 -15.52 -24.48
C GLN A 412 8.62 -15.96 -23.17
N ALA A 413 7.93 -15.77 -22.05
CA ALA A 413 8.35 -16.26 -20.74
C ALA A 413 8.46 -17.80 -20.72
N GLU A 414 7.50 -18.51 -21.34
CA GLU A 414 7.56 -19.97 -21.51
C GLU A 414 8.75 -20.42 -22.37
N VAL A 415 9.07 -19.70 -23.44
CA VAL A 415 10.29 -19.97 -24.22
C VAL A 415 11.53 -19.81 -23.36
N CYS A 416 11.62 -18.75 -22.55
CA CYS A 416 12.71 -18.51 -21.62
C CYS A 416 12.78 -19.61 -20.53
N ASN A 417 11.65 -20.02 -19.97
CA ASN A 417 11.56 -21.11 -18.99
C ASN A 417 12.06 -22.44 -19.59
N ASN A 418 11.62 -22.79 -20.79
CA ASN A 418 12.03 -24.01 -21.47
C ASN A 418 13.54 -24.01 -21.80
N TRP A 419 14.07 -22.85 -22.20
CA TRP A 419 15.51 -22.69 -22.41
C TRP A 419 16.27 -22.82 -21.09
N ALA A 420 15.82 -22.19 -20.02
CA ALA A 420 16.40 -22.26 -18.68
C ALA A 420 16.45 -23.71 -18.17
N ARG A 421 15.34 -24.45 -18.30
CA ARG A 421 15.27 -25.88 -17.94
C ARG A 421 16.29 -26.73 -18.69
N LYS A 422 16.45 -26.52 -20.02
CA LYS A 422 17.45 -27.24 -20.82
C LYS A 422 18.89 -26.97 -20.40
N ASN A 423 19.17 -25.76 -19.88
CA ASN A 423 20.49 -25.35 -19.43
C ASN A 423 20.68 -25.44 -17.92
N GLN A 424 19.73 -26.05 -17.19
CA GLN A 424 19.78 -26.22 -15.72
C GLN A 424 19.87 -24.87 -14.97
N ILE A 425 19.27 -23.82 -15.54
CA ILE A 425 19.20 -22.48 -14.95
C ILE A 425 17.87 -22.38 -14.20
N PRO A 426 17.85 -21.95 -12.92
CA PRO A 426 16.62 -21.71 -12.19
C PRO A 426 15.76 -20.64 -12.86
N PHE A 427 14.43 -20.87 -12.90
CA PHE A 427 13.45 -19.92 -13.35
C PHE A 427 12.42 -19.68 -12.25
N TRP A 428 12.34 -18.46 -11.74
CA TRP A 428 11.49 -18.05 -10.63
C TRP A 428 10.36 -17.15 -11.14
N GLY A 429 9.13 -17.60 -11.05
CA GLY A 429 7.96 -16.73 -11.25
C GLY A 429 7.55 -16.11 -9.91
N LEU A 430 7.50 -14.79 -9.79
CA LEU A 430 7.11 -14.10 -8.57
C LEU A 430 5.81 -13.34 -8.78
N THR A 431 4.85 -13.49 -7.86
CA THR A 431 3.57 -12.79 -7.91
C THR A 431 3.04 -12.44 -6.51
N SER A 432 2.19 -11.42 -6.40
CA SER A 432 1.50 -11.09 -5.15
C SER A 432 0.16 -11.84 -4.99
N ALA A 433 -0.23 -12.62 -5.99
CA ALA A 433 -1.51 -13.31 -5.99
C ALA A 433 -1.56 -14.46 -4.96
N SER A 434 -2.78 -14.77 -4.50
CA SER A 434 -3.03 -15.95 -3.67
C SER A 434 -2.74 -17.25 -4.43
N LEU A 435 -2.52 -18.34 -3.69
CA LEU A 435 -2.30 -19.67 -4.29
C LEU A 435 -3.43 -20.06 -5.25
N GLN A 436 -4.68 -19.83 -4.85
CA GLN A 436 -5.84 -20.16 -5.67
C GLN A 436 -5.85 -19.39 -6.99
N ALA A 437 -5.59 -18.06 -6.94
CA ALA A 437 -5.52 -17.21 -8.12
C ALA A 437 -4.33 -17.60 -9.03
N SER A 438 -3.20 -17.94 -8.44
CA SER A 438 -2.00 -18.38 -9.16
C SER A 438 -2.23 -19.68 -9.90
N ASN A 439 -2.88 -20.66 -9.28
CA ASN A 439 -3.21 -21.94 -9.90
C ASN A 439 -4.24 -21.75 -11.03
N ALA A 440 -5.32 -21.01 -10.79
CA ALA A 440 -6.31 -20.70 -11.83
C ALA A 440 -5.67 -20.01 -13.04
N PHE A 441 -4.77 -19.05 -12.80
CA PHE A 441 -4.05 -18.34 -13.86
C PHE A 441 -3.12 -19.26 -14.65
N LYS A 442 -2.41 -20.18 -13.98
CA LYS A 442 -1.54 -21.18 -14.64
C LYS A 442 -2.36 -22.11 -15.53
N ASP A 443 -3.49 -22.61 -15.04
CA ASP A 443 -4.38 -23.51 -15.78
C ASP A 443 -5.01 -22.81 -16.99
N GLU A 444 -5.49 -21.57 -16.81
CA GLU A 444 -6.12 -20.78 -17.89
C GLU A 444 -5.13 -20.42 -19.02
N ARG A 445 -3.86 -20.19 -18.67
CA ARG A 445 -2.83 -19.69 -19.60
C ARG A 445 -1.81 -20.74 -20.02
N ASP A 446 -1.96 -21.99 -19.60
CA ASP A 446 -1.04 -23.11 -19.88
C ASP A 446 0.42 -22.79 -19.48
N ILE A 447 0.60 -22.29 -18.25
CA ILE A 447 1.89 -21.87 -17.72
C ILE A 447 2.53 -23.03 -16.95
N ASN A 448 3.77 -23.37 -17.35
CA ASN A 448 4.49 -24.55 -16.83
C ASN A 448 5.61 -24.21 -15.82
N PHE A 449 5.79 -22.94 -15.44
CA PHE A 449 6.71 -22.55 -14.39
C PHE A 449 6.02 -22.33 -13.05
N MET A 450 6.81 -22.45 -11.97
CA MET A 450 6.32 -22.21 -10.62
C MET A 450 6.12 -20.71 -10.37
N LEU A 451 4.99 -20.37 -9.72
CA LEU A 451 4.72 -19.03 -9.20
C LEU A 451 4.90 -19.06 -7.68
N TYR A 452 5.83 -18.25 -7.20
CA TYR A 452 6.09 -18.02 -5.79
C TYR A 452 5.39 -16.75 -5.33
N SER A 453 4.89 -16.78 -4.10
CA SER A 453 4.25 -15.62 -3.48
C SER A 453 5.30 -14.67 -2.93
N ALA A 454 5.11 -13.38 -3.20
CA ALA A 454 5.99 -12.32 -2.71
C ALA A 454 5.17 -11.06 -2.39
N ASP A 455 5.75 -10.15 -1.59
CA ASP A 455 5.07 -8.91 -1.23
C ASP A 455 4.81 -8.02 -2.45
N GLN A 456 3.59 -7.49 -2.55
CA GLN A 456 3.15 -6.68 -3.69
C GLN A 456 3.99 -5.42 -3.87
N LYS A 457 4.30 -4.72 -2.77
CA LYS A 457 5.06 -3.47 -2.80
C LYS A 457 6.51 -3.72 -3.24
N MET A 458 7.09 -4.83 -2.77
CA MET A 458 8.40 -5.31 -3.22
C MET A 458 8.39 -5.55 -4.73
N LEU A 459 7.41 -6.32 -5.25
CA LEU A 459 7.31 -6.63 -6.68
C LEU A 459 7.12 -5.37 -7.54
N MET A 460 6.31 -4.41 -7.09
CA MET A 460 6.11 -3.13 -7.76
C MET A 460 7.38 -2.26 -7.74
N THR A 461 8.20 -2.37 -6.70
CA THR A 461 9.49 -1.69 -6.62
C THR A 461 10.52 -2.35 -7.53
N MET A 462 10.52 -3.67 -7.65
CA MET A 462 11.35 -4.39 -8.62
C MET A 462 10.93 -4.08 -10.05
N ALA A 463 9.66 -4.30 -10.39
CA ALA A 463 9.17 -4.29 -11.76
C ALA A 463 8.46 -2.98 -12.09
N ARG A 464 8.93 -2.26 -13.12
CA ARG A 464 8.26 -1.08 -13.70
C ARG A 464 7.19 -1.44 -14.73
N TYR A 465 7.20 -2.69 -15.19
CA TYR A 465 6.22 -3.26 -16.13
C TYR A 465 5.67 -4.57 -15.60
N ASN A 466 4.47 -4.89 -15.99
CA ASN A 466 3.80 -6.13 -15.62
C ASN A 466 3.55 -6.97 -16.90
N PRO A 467 4.42 -7.97 -17.17
CA PRO A 467 5.51 -8.50 -16.37
C PRO A 467 6.91 -7.92 -16.69
N THR A 468 7.92 -8.25 -15.87
CA THR A 468 9.35 -7.97 -16.10
C THR A 468 10.20 -9.21 -15.90
N LEU A 469 11.19 -9.43 -16.78
CA LEU A 469 12.14 -10.53 -16.64
C LEU A 469 13.53 -9.99 -16.24
N TYR A 470 14.08 -10.54 -15.17
CA TYR A 470 15.42 -10.24 -14.69
C TYR A 470 16.37 -11.43 -14.88
N LEU A 471 17.63 -11.11 -15.12
CA LEU A 471 18.73 -12.05 -15.03
C LEU A 471 19.54 -11.73 -13.77
N PHE A 472 19.53 -12.63 -12.80
CA PHE A 472 20.33 -12.56 -11.58
C PHE A 472 21.58 -13.43 -11.72
N ASN A 473 22.66 -13.02 -11.04
CA ASN A 473 23.94 -13.73 -11.01
C ASN A 473 24.53 -13.66 -9.61
#